data_2b84db67670447dee918c467c4b5218f
#
_entry.id   2b84db67670447dee918c467c4b5218f
#
_cell.length_a   1.000
_cell.length_b   1.000
_cell.length_c   1.000
_cell.angle_alpha   90.00
_cell.angle_beta   90.00
_cell.angle_gamma   90.00
#
_symmetry.space_group_name_H-M   'P 1'
#
loop_
_entity.id
_entity.type
_entity.pdbx_description
1 polymer ?
#
loop_
_entity_poly.entity_id
_entity_poly.type
_entity_poly.pdbx_seq_one_letter_code
_entity_poly.pdbx_strand_id
1 'polypeptide(L)' 'MSEAPAEIAEMGYEQARDALVDVVRRLETGGATLEESLALWERGEALAARCEQWLAGARARVEAAQTPQEQRGDRGDRGD' A
#
# COMPACT_ATOMS: atom_id res chain seq x y z
N MET A 1 6.49 18.10 -1.07
CA MET A 1 6.15 17.67 -1.29
C MET A 1 5.85 16.57 -1.05
N SER A 2 5.63 16.11 -0.53
CA SER A 2 5.41 14.92 -0.30
C SER A 2 4.05 14.45 -0.33
N GLU A 3 3.10 15.18 -0.65
CA GLU A 3 1.80 14.69 -0.72
C GLU A 3 1.56 13.94 -1.98
N ALA A 4 0.80 12.90 -1.93
CA ALA A 4 0.45 12.13 -3.10
C ALA A 4 -0.41 12.96 -4.00
N PRO A 5 -0.29 12.78 -5.32
CA PRO A 5 -1.19 13.42 -6.25
C PRO A 5 -2.63 13.06 -5.94
N ALA A 6 -3.52 13.98 -6.22
CA ALA A 6 -4.93 13.76 -5.90
C ALA A 6 -5.45 12.50 -6.55
N GLU A 7 -5.04 12.22 -7.78
CA GLU A 7 -5.53 11.03 -8.45
C GLU A 7 -5.15 9.77 -7.70
N ILE A 8 -3.97 9.72 -7.12
CA ILE A 8 -3.54 8.54 -6.38
C ILE A 8 -4.26 8.48 -5.04
N ALA A 9 -4.46 9.61 -4.42
CA ALA A 9 -5.12 9.63 -3.12
C ALA A 9 -6.55 9.11 -3.21
N GLU A 10 -7.15 9.17 -4.39
CA GLU A 10 -8.50 8.69 -4.56
C GLU A 10 -8.61 7.28 -5.12
N MET A 11 -7.50 6.63 -5.40
CA MET A 11 -7.54 5.29 -5.95
C MET A 11 -7.97 4.24 -4.93
N GLY A 12 -8.72 3.26 -5.40
CA GLY A 12 -8.98 2.08 -4.60
C GLY A 12 -7.74 1.19 -4.58
N TYR A 13 -7.76 0.16 -3.75
CA TYR A 13 -6.59 -0.68 -3.59
C TYR A 13 -6.18 -1.37 -4.89
N GLU A 14 -7.12 -1.99 -5.57
CA GLU A 14 -6.76 -2.71 -6.78
C GLU A 14 -6.26 -1.78 -7.85
N GLN A 15 -6.84 -0.61 -7.94
CA GLN A 15 -6.42 0.35 -8.92
C GLN A 15 -4.99 0.83 -8.62
N ALA A 16 -4.70 1.11 -7.35
CA ALA A 16 -3.37 1.55 -6.97
C ALA A 16 -2.35 0.43 -7.18
N ARG A 17 -2.74 -0.80 -6.88
CA ARG A 17 -1.86 -1.92 -7.03
C ARG A 17 -1.51 -2.15 -8.49
N ASP A 18 -2.52 -2.11 -9.37
CA ASP A 18 -2.28 -2.31 -10.78
C ASP A 18 -1.40 -1.21 -11.34
N ALA A 19 -1.59 0.01 -10.90
CA ALA A 19 -0.77 1.12 -11.37
C ALA A 19 0.66 0.95 -10.89
N LEU A 20 0.84 0.43 -9.68
CA LEU A 20 2.18 0.20 -9.15
C LEU A 20 2.90 -0.87 -9.95
N VAL A 21 2.20 -1.94 -10.30
CA VAL A 21 2.78 -3.00 -11.08
C VAL A 21 3.23 -2.44 -12.44
N ASP A 22 2.45 -1.56 -13.01
CA ASP A 22 2.79 -0.96 -14.29
C ASP A 22 4.07 -0.12 -14.16
N VAL A 23 4.20 0.63 -13.08
CA VAL A 23 5.39 1.43 -12.85
C VAL A 23 6.62 0.54 -12.73
N VAL A 24 6.49 -0.55 -11.97
CA VAL A 24 7.61 -1.45 -11.79
C VAL A 24 8.03 -2.06 -13.12
N ARG A 25 7.06 -2.43 -13.94
CA ARG A 25 7.37 -3.00 -15.23
C ARG A 25 8.13 -2.02 -16.10
N ARG A 26 7.72 -0.76 -16.08
CA ARG A 26 8.40 0.24 -16.88
C ARG A 26 9.83 0.44 -16.41
N LEU A 27 10.03 0.43 -15.10
CA LEU A 27 11.39 0.55 -14.57
C LEU A 27 12.24 -0.65 -14.93
N GLU A 28 11.66 -1.83 -14.89
CA GLU A 28 12.41 -3.04 -15.21
C GLU A 28 12.74 -3.16 -16.67
N THR A 29 11.89 -2.64 -17.53
CA THR A 29 12.12 -2.72 -18.94
C THR A 29 13.35 -1.94 -19.35
N GLY A 30 13.61 -0.85 -18.66
CA GLY A 30 14.76 -0.02 -19.00
C GLY A 30 14.44 0.89 -20.18
N GLY A 31 15.43 1.58 -20.63
CA GLY A 31 15.23 2.47 -21.76
C GLY A 31 14.74 3.85 -21.43
N ALA A 32 14.36 4.09 -20.19
CA ALA A 32 13.92 5.40 -19.80
C ALA A 32 15.12 6.27 -19.46
N THR A 33 14.96 7.57 -19.63
CA THR A 33 16.03 8.47 -19.22
C THR A 33 16.08 8.49 -17.70
N LEU A 34 17.12 9.10 -17.17
CA LEU A 34 17.23 9.23 -15.72
C LEU A 34 16.05 10.01 -15.16
N GLU A 35 15.68 11.09 -15.82
CA GLU A 35 14.57 11.89 -15.36
C GLU A 35 13.28 11.09 -15.37
N GLU A 36 13.08 10.32 -16.43
CA GLU A 36 11.88 9.50 -16.51
C GLU A 36 11.87 8.44 -15.42
N SER A 37 13.04 7.87 -15.15
CA SER A 37 13.12 6.85 -14.12
C SER A 37 12.84 7.43 -12.74
N LEU A 38 13.31 8.64 -12.48
CA LEU A 38 13.02 9.28 -11.21
C LEU A 38 11.54 9.59 -11.07
N ALA A 39 10.91 10.03 -12.14
CA ALA A 39 9.48 10.32 -12.11
C ALA A 39 8.69 9.03 -11.85
N LEU A 40 9.10 7.94 -12.50
CA LEU A 40 8.43 6.67 -12.28
C LEU A 40 8.63 6.22 -10.85
N TRP A 41 9.83 6.39 -10.31
CA TRP A 41 10.11 6.00 -8.95
C TRP A 41 9.24 6.77 -7.97
N GLU A 42 9.13 8.08 -8.17
CA GLU A 42 8.31 8.89 -7.29
C GLU A 42 6.86 8.49 -7.35
N ARG A 43 6.36 8.19 -8.55
CA ARG A 43 4.99 7.76 -8.67
C ARG A 43 4.82 6.39 -8.00
N GLY A 44 5.80 5.53 -8.15
CA GLY A 44 5.75 4.22 -7.50
C GLY A 44 5.68 4.34 -5.99
N GLU A 45 6.45 5.29 -5.43
CA GLU A 45 6.43 5.49 -3.99
C GLU A 45 5.05 5.95 -3.53
N ALA A 46 4.43 6.85 -4.26
CA ALA A 46 3.11 7.34 -3.89
C ALA A 46 2.07 6.23 -4.00
N LEU A 47 2.17 5.40 -5.05
CA LEU A 47 1.24 4.30 -5.22
C LEU A 47 1.43 3.25 -4.12
N ALA A 48 2.68 2.98 -3.76
CA ALA A 48 2.94 2.02 -2.70
C ALA A 48 2.38 2.53 -1.37
N ALA A 49 2.51 3.82 -1.11
CA ALA A 49 1.96 4.39 0.11
C ALA A 49 0.44 4.26 0.13
N ARG A 50 -0.20 4.45 -1.03
CA ARG A 50 -1.65 4.31 -1.09
C ARG A 50 -2.07 2.87 -0.82
N CYS A 51 -1.34 1.91 -1.38
CA CYS A 51 -1.64 0.50 -1.12
C CYS A 51 -1.48 0.21 0.36
N GLU A 52 -0.45 0.75 0.98
CA GLU A 52 -0.21 0.52 2.39
C GLU A 52 -1.35 1.09 3.23
N GLN A 53 -1.88 2.25 2.85
CA GLN A 53 -3.00 2.82 3.57
C GLN A 53 -4.20 1.89 3.54
N TRP A 54 -4.47 1.29 2.37
CA TRP A 54 -5.58 0.36 2.26
C TRP A 54 -5.35 -0.88 3.11
N LEU A 55 -4.13 -1.40 3.10
CA LEU A 55 -3.84 -2.60 3.85
C LEU A 55 -3.89 -2.32 5.35
N ALA A 56 -3.41 -1.17 5.77
CA ALA A 56 -3.46 -0.81 7.18
C ALA A 56 -4.90 -0.68 7.65
N GLY A 57 -5.76 -0.09 6.82
CA GLY A 57 -7.16 0.03 7.16
C GLY A 57 -7.84 -1.33 7.26
N ALA A 58 -7.51 -2.22 6.33
CA ALA A 58 -8.10 -3.56 6.35
C ALA A 58 -7.62 -4.32 7.57
N ARG A 59 -6.32 -4.18 7.90
CA ARG A 59 -5.78 -4.86 9.06
C ARG A 59 -6.46 -4.37 10.33
N ALA A 60 -6.68 -3.07 10.42
CA ALA A 60 -7.35 -2.51 11.60
C ALA A 60 -8.76 -3.04 11.74
N ARG A 61 -9.47 -3.20 10.62
CA ARG A 61 -10.83 -3.72 10.70
C ARG A 61 -10.84 -5.18 11.12
N VAL A 62 -9.88 -5.94 10.65
CA VAL A 62 -9.81 -7.34 11.04
C VAL A 62 -9.50 -7.44 12.52
N GLU A 63 -8.56 -6.62 12.99
CA GLU A 63 -8.21 -6.67 14.39
C GLU A 63 -9.36 -6.24 15.27
N ALA A 64 -10.11 -5.23 14.84
CA ALA A 64 -11.24 -4.79 15.62
C ALA A 64 -12.29 -5.88 15.72
N ALA A 65 -12.49 -6.62 14.64
CA ALA A 65 -13.49 -7.69 14.67
C ALA A 65 -13.06 -8.83 15.56
N GLN A 66 -11.78 -9.08 15.69
CA GLN A 66 -11.31 -10.17 16.49
C GLN A 66 -11.10 -9.82 17.93
N THR A 67 -10.79 -8.57 18.22
CA THR A 67 -10.43 -8.16 19.52
C THR A 67 -11.34 -8.61 20.63
N PRO A 68 -12.61 -8.46 20.53
CA PRO A 68 -13.45 -8.78 21.64
C PRO A 68 -13.26 -10.19 22.12
N GLN A 69 -12.96 -11.08 21.22
CA GLN A 69 -12.79 -12.38 21.65
C GLN A 69 -11.43 -12.71 21.90
N GLU A 70 -10.56 -12.31 21.07
CA GLU A 70 -9.23 -12.66 21.21
C GLU A 70 -8.61 -12.13 22.40
N GLN A 71 -8.83 -10.96 22.72
CA GLN A 71 -8.23 -10.47 23.81
C GLN A 71 -8.60 -11.10 24.96
N ARG A 72 -9.72 -11.49 25.07
CA ARG A 72 -10.10 -12.14 26.13
C ARG A 72 -9.61 -13.38 26.15
N GLY A 73 -9.39 -13.99 25.31
CA GLY A 73 -8.99 -15.31 25.33
C GLY A 73 -7.65 -15.53 25.54
N ASP A 74 -7.24 -15.34 25.30
CA ASP A 74 -6.25 -15.48 25.32
C ASP A 74 -5.29 -15.16 25.28
N ARG A 75 -5.15 -14.76 24.91
CA ARG A 75 -4.26 -14.39 24.81
C ARG A 75 -3.63 -14.67 25.47
N GLY A 76 -3.73 -14.94 25.84
CA GLY A 76 -3.09 -15.16 26.46
C GLY A 76 -2.73 -16.15 26.46
N ASP A 77 -3.03 -16.77 26.04
CA ASP A 77 -2.77 -17.51 26.04
C ASP A 77 -2.24 -17.90 25.39
N ARG A 78 -2.27 -17.91 24.75
CA ARG A 78 -1.81 -18.24 24.13
C ARG A 78 -1.09 -18.65 24.35
N GLY A 79 -1.39 -18.83 24.76
CA GLY A 79 -0.83 -19.06 25.15
C GLY A 79 -0.55 -19.52 25.44
N ASP A 80 -0.65 -19.83 25.57
CA ASP A 80 -0.50 -20.07 25.98
C ASP A 80 -0.35 -20.34 26.20
#